data_57480c4b5c95f384005e6b1f886ff6e3
#
_entry.id   57480c4b5c95f384005e6b1f886ff6e3
#
_cell.length_a   1.000
_cell.length_b   1.000
_cell.length_c   1.000
_cell.angle_alpha   90.00
_cell.angle_beta   90.00
_cell.angle_gamma   90.00
#
_symmetry.space_group_name_H-M   'P 1'
#
loop_
_entity.id
_entity.type
_entity.pdbx_description
1 polymer ?
#
loop_
_entity_poly.entity_id
_entity_poly.type
_entity_poly.pdbx_seq_one_letter_code
_entity_poly.pdbx_strand_id
1 'polypeptide(L)'
;MKKSIFPLLLVAASFLSGFAFKAVLAGKQQEGSYKKVTGIGGIFFKCKDPKKMREWYKTHLGLQTNAYGAVFEWRQGADTTQKGFTQWSPFAETTKYFAPSTKDFMINYRVENIAALVADLKLQGVTVTDSIETYDYGKFVHILDMEGNKIELWEPNDKEYERLGLQMGSQTTK
;
A
#
# COMPACT_ATOMS: atom_id res chain seq x y z
N MET A 1 72.52 3.80 -7.75
CA MET A 1 71.40 3.19 -8.47
C MET A 1 70.14 3.36 -7.63
N LYS A 2 69.30 4.37 -7.91
CA LYS A 2 68.01 4.59 -7.23
C LYS A 2 66.93 3.90 -8.04
N LYS A 3 66.41 2.78 -7.56
CA LYS A 3 65.28 2.08 -8.16
C LYS A 3 64.00 2.85 -7.83
N SER A 4 63.33 3.28 -8.88
CA SER A 4 62.05 4.02 -8.80
C SER A 4 60.92 3.11 -8.28
N ILE A 5 60.38 3.48 -7.08
CA ILE A 5 59.26 2.78 -6.44
C ILE A 5 57.93 3.38 -6.85
N PHE A 6 57.92 4.37 -7.78
CA PHE A 6 56.76 5.17 -8.14
C PHE A 6 55.64 4.46 -8.92
N PRO A 7 55.86 3.42 -9.75
CA PRO A 7 54.74 2.81 -10.48
C PRO A 7 53.89 1.84 -9.65
N LEU A 8 54.43 1.31 -8.51
CA LEU A 8 53.69 0.33 -7.71
C LEU A 8 52.62 0.95 -6.81
N LEU A 9 52.81 2.20 -6.36
CA LEU A 9 51.85 2.92 -5.54
C LEU A 9 50.60 3.40 -6.32
N LEU A 10 50.74 3.73 -7.58
CA LEU A 10 49.64 4.17 -8.46
C LEU A 10 48.69 3.01 -8.82
N VAL A 11 49.21 1.77 -8.98
CA VAL A 11 48.39 0.60 -9.25
C VAL A 11 47.59 0.17 -7.99
N ALA A 12 48.18 0.30 -6.82
CA ALA A 12 47.47 -0.02 -5.56
C ALA A 12 46.33 0.98 -5.25
N ALA A 13 46.50 2.27 -5.54
CA ALA A 13 45.49 3.28 -5.33
C ALA A 13 44.29 3.12 -6.29
N SER A 14 44.53 2.70 -7.53
CA SER A 14 43.43 2.43 -8.50
C SER A 14 42.65 1.14 -8.16
N PHE A 15 43.26 0.14 -7.52
CA PHE A 15 42.57 -1.05 -7.06
C PHE A 15 41.65 -0.74 -5.84
N LEU A 16 42.10 0.07 -4.90
CA LEU A 16 41.32 0.45 -3.73
C LEU A 16 40.11 1.33 -4.09
N SER A 17 40.27 2.26 -5.05
CA SER A 17 39.13 3.08 -5.52
C SER A 17 38.12 2.26 -6.33
N GLY A 18 38.54 1.23 -7.09
CA GLY A 18 37.66 0.32 -7.78
C GLY A 18 36.83 -0.56 -6.84
N PHE A 19 37.41 -1.00 -5.71
CA PHE A 19 36.68 -1.78 -4.70
C PHE A 19 35.67 -0.94 -3.93
N ALA A 20 36.02 0.30 -3.57
CA ALA A 20 35.11 1.22 -2.89
C ALA A 20 33.93 1.60 -3.79
N PHE A 21 34.17 1.80 -5.09
CA PHE A 21 33.11 2.10 -6.06
C PHE A 21 32.18 0.90 -6.30
N LYS A 22 32.73 -0.35 -6.36
CA LYS A 22 31.91 -1.58 -6.43
C LYS A 22 31.08 -1.79 -5.16
N ALA A 23 31.63 -1.50 -3.98
CA ALA A 23 30.90 -1.62 -2.72
C ALA A 23 29.73 -0.61 -2.63
N VAL A 24 29.95 0.63 -3.12
CA VAL A 24 28.89 1.66 -3.18
C VAL A 24 27.80 1.29 -4.20
N LEU A 25 28.17 0.67 -5.33
CA LEU A 25 27.20 0.19 -6.33
C LEU A 25 26.49 -1.08 -5.84
N ALA A 26 27.16 -1.98 -5.13
CA ALA A 26 26.55 -3.18 -4.53
C ALA A 26 25.58 -2.82 -3.40
N GLY A 27 25.88 -1.77 -2.61
CA GLY A 27 24.97 -1.25 -1.58
C GLY A 27 23.67 -0.62 -2.13
N LYS A 28 23.65 -0.22 -3.39
CA LYS A 28 22.45 0.29 -4.08
C LYS A 28 21.63 -0.80 -4.78
N GLN A 29 22.11 -2.05 -4.84
CA GLN A 29 21.47 -3.14 -5.57
C GLN A 29 20.69 -4.13 -4.70
N GLN A 30 20.43 -3.79 -3.44
CA GLN A 30 19.56 -4.59 -2.58
C GLN A 30 18.27 -3.84 -2.22
N GLU A 31 17.74 -3.07 -3.16
CA GLU A 31 16.30 -2.79 -3.18
C GLU A 31 15.63 -4.07 -3.66
N GLY A 32 15.19 -4.89 -2.72
CA GLY A 32 14.36 -6.05 -3.03
C GLY A 32 13.18 -5.57 -3.87
N SER A 33 13.03 -6.15 -5.06
CA SER A 33 11.92 -5.89 -5.97
C SER A 33 10.61 -6.36 -5.34
N TYR A 34 10.12 -5.64 -4.30
CA TYR A 34 8.77 -5.85 -3.83
C TYR A 34 7.82 -4.92 -4.59
N LYS A 35 6.67 -5.43 -4.95
CA LYS A 35 5.64 -4.61 -5.58
C LYS A 35 5.11 -3.63 -4.55
N LYS A 36 5.21 -2.32 -4.84
CA LYS A 36 4.71 -1.28 -3.93
C LYS A 36 3.19 -1.40 -3.77
N VAL A 37 2.45 -1.38 -4.88
CA VAL A 37 0.99 -1.54 -4.91
C VAL A 37 0.63 -2.81 -5.67
N THR A 38 -0.23 -3.64 -5.09
CA THR A 38 -0.68 -4.92 -5.66
C THR A 38 -2.13 -4.90 -6.12
N GLY A 39 -2.90 -3.89 -5.73
CA GLY A 39 -4.30 -3.73 -6.12
C GLY A 39 -5.01 -2.63 -5.34
N ILE A 40 -6.27 -2.43 -5.66
CA ILE A 40 -7.17 -1.55 -4.89
C ILE A 40 -7.79 -2.38 -3.77
N GLY A 41 -7.54 -1.99 -2.52
CA GLY A 41 -8.09 -2.61 -1.32
C GLY A 41 -9.42 -1.98 -0.89
N GLY A 42 -9.64 -0.71 -1.24
CA GLY A 42 -10.89 -0.04 -0.90
C GLY A 42 -11.14 1.25 -1.68
N ILE A 43 -12.42 1.55 -1.85
CA ILE A 43 -12.94 2.81 -2.39
C ILE A 43 -13.86 3.39 -1.33
N PHE A 44 -13.43 4.46 -0.68
CA PHE A 44 -14.13 5.11 0.40
C PHE A 44 -14.58 6.50 -0.03
N PHE A 45 -15.80 6.88 0.28
CA PHE A 45 -16.33 8.18 -0.10
C PHE A 45 -17.36 8.69 0.93
N LYS A 46 -17.49 10.00 1.02
CA LYS A 46 -18.45 10.65 1.90
C LYS A 46 -19.81 10.74 1.23
N CYS A 47 -20.87 10.62 2.02
CA CYS A 47 -22.24 10.86 1.62
C CYS A 47 -23.08 11.33 2.81
N LYS A 48 -24.23 11.93 2.55
CA LYS A 48 -25.12 12.47 3.59
C LYS A 48 -25.68 11.39 4.50
N ASP A 49 -26.08 10.24 3.93
CA ASP A 49 -26.67 9.12 4.67
C ASP A 49 -26.13 7.79 4.14
N PRO A 50 -25.09 7.23 4.79
CA PRO A 50 -24.48 5.96 4.37
C PRO A 50 -25.47 4.78 4.33
N LYS A 51 -26.47 4.77 5.22
CA LYS A 51 -27.47 3.70 5.25
C LYS A 51 -28.35 3.76 4.00
N LYS A 52 -28.91 4.93 3.69
CA LYS A 52 -29.70 5.11 2.47
C LYS A 52 -28.88 4.90 1.20
N MET A 53 -27.61 5.30 1.21
CA MET A 53 -26.69 5.04 0.10
C MET A 53 -26.55 3.54 -0.17
N ARG A 54 -26.27 2.74 0.87
CA ARG A 54 -26.18 1.27 0.74
C ARG A 54 -27.49 0.65 0.23
N GLU A 55 -28.62 1.08 0.79
CA GLU A 55 -29.94 0.58 0.34
C GLU A 55 -30.22 0.94 -1.13
N TRP A 56 -29.87 2.14 -1.58
CA TRP A 56 -30.02 2.53 -2.96
C TRP A 56 -29.22 1.62 -3.90
N TYR A 57 -27.93 1.39 -3.60
CA TYR A 57 -27.08 0.51 -4.40
C TYR A 57 -27.56 -0.95 -4.38
N LYS A 58 -28.03 -1.41 -3.22
CA LYS A 58 -28.64 -2.74 -3.11
C LYS A 58 -29.87 -2.88 -3.99
N THR A 59 -30.78 -1.91 -3.93
CA THR A 59 -32.07 -1.95 -4.64
C THR A 59 -31.89 -1.81 -6.14
N HIS A 60 -31.04 -0.86 -6.59
CA HIS A 60 -30.97 -0.50 -8.00
C HIS A 60 -29.85 -1.19 -8.76
N LEU A 61 -28.77 -1.60 -8.07
CA LEU A 61 -27.63 -2.24 -8.69
C LEU A 61 -27.35 -3.66 -8.17
N GLY A 62 -28.14 -4.15 -7.21
CA GLY A 62 -28.01 -5.50 -6.69
C GLY A 62 -26.77 -5.71 -5.80
N LEU A 63 -26.10 -4.63 -5.32
CA LEU A 63 -24.96 -4.77 -4.44
C LEU A 63 -25.34 -5.50 -3.15
N GLN A 64 -24.60 -6.56 -2.82
CA GLN A 64 -24.74 -7.24 -1.53
C GLN A 64 -24.04 -6.40 -0.45
N THR A 65 -24.83 -5.58 0.25
CA THR A 65 -24.29 -4.64 1.25
C THR A 65 -24.47 -5.15 2.67
N ASN A 66 -23.49 -4.86 3.53
CA ASN A 66 -23.56 -5.02 4.99
C ASN A 66 -23.51 -3.66 5.70
N ALA A 67 -23.28 -3.64 7.02
CA ALA A 67 -23.20 -2.40 7.81
C ALA A 67 -22.05 -1.47 7.35
N TYR A 68 -20.99 -2.01 6.76
CA TYR A 68 -19.78 -1.29 6.35
C TYR A 68 -19.73 -0.93 4.87
N GLY A 69 -20.56 -1.56 4.03
CA GLY A 69 -20.57 -1.33 2.58
C GLY A 69 -20.74 -2.61 1.80
N ALA A 70 -19.94 -2.81 0.77
CA ALA A 70 -19.90 -4.03 -0.05
C ALA A 70 -18.45 -4.46 -0.27
N VAL A 71 -18.24 -5.75 -0.52
CA VAL A 71 -16.92 -6.30 -0.81
C VAL A 71 -16.95 -6.94 -2.20
N PHE A 72 -15.96 -6.63 -3.01
CA PHE A 72 -15.72 -7.29 -4.30
C PHE A 72 -14.60 -8.29 -4.14
N GLU A 73 -14.89 -9.58 -4.38
CA GLU A 73 -13.90 -10.64 -4.42
C GLU A 73 -13.36 -10.77 -5.84
N TRP A 74 -12.04 -10.92 -5.97
CA TRP A 74 -11.36 -11.13 -7.24
C TRP A 74 -10.17 -12.08 -7.07
N ARG A 75 -9.55 -12.50 -8.17
CA ARG A 75 -8.35 -13.36 -8.16
C ARG A 75 -7.10 -12.56 -8.44
N GLN A 76 -6.04 -12.82 -7.67
CA GLN A 76 -4.78 -12.10 -7.83
C GLN A 76 -4.08 -12.51 -9.13
N GLY A 77 -3.67 -11.53 -9.96
CA GLY A 77 -3.08 -11.81 -11.26
C GLY A 77 -1.73 -12.53 -11.20
N ALA A 78 -0.99 -12.40 -10.08
CA ALA A 78 0.28 -13.10 -9.89
C ALA A 78 0.08 -14.58 -9.46
N ASP A 79 -1.01 -14.87 -8.75
CA ASP A 79 -1.41 -16.21 -8.34
C ASP A 79 -2.95 -16.28 -8.30
N THR A 80 -3.55 -16.86 -9.33
CA THR A 80 -5.01 -16.95 -9.47
C THR A 80 -5.68 -17.90 -8.48
N THR A 81 -4.92 -18.64 -7.69
CA THR A 81 -5.46 -19.43 -6.57
C THR A 81 -5.75 -18.55 -5.35
N GLN A 82 -5.10 -17.39 -5.26
CA GLN A 82 -5.29 -16.46 -4.17
C GLN A 82 -6.45 -15.49 -4.43
N LYS A 83 -7.26 -15.28 -3.40
CA LYS A 83 -8.30 -14.26 -3.42
C LYS A 83 -7.72 -12.90 -3.10
N GLY A 84 -8.35 -11.87 -3.63
CA GLY A 84 -8.17 -10.49 -3.24
C GLY A 84 -9.53 -9.86 -2.98
N PHE A 85 -9.55 -8.81 -2.17
CA PHE A 85 -10.79 -8.14 -1.77
C PHE A 85 -10.66 -6.63 -1.96
N THR A 86 -11.73 -6.02 -2.45
CA THR A 86 -11.87 -4.56 -2.53
C THR A 86 -13.12 -4.15 -1.77
N GLN A 87 -12.94 -3.35 -0.73
CA GLN A 87 -14.03 -2.80 0.08
C GLN A 87 -14.60 -1.55 -0.58
N TRP A 88 -15.91 -1.48 -0.77
CA TRP A 88 -16.65 -0.28 -1.14
C TRP A 88 -17.39 0.23 0.09
N SER A 89 -17.07 1.43 0.56
CA SER A 89 -17.63 1.97 1.80
C SER A 89 -18.08 3.42 1.70
N PRO A 90 -19.38 3.70 1.83
CA PRO A 90 -19.86 5.05 2.07
C PRO A 90 -19.67 5.43 3.54
N PHE A 91 -19.10 6.62 3.77
CA PHE A 91 -18.91 7.24 5.08
C PHE A 91 -19.84 8.44 5.24
N ALA A 92 -20.20 8.77 6.48
CA ALA A 92 -20.92 10.02 6.73
C ALA A 92 -20.08 11.24 6.30
N GLU A 93 -20.71 12.25 5.72
CA GLU A 93 -20.04 13.50 5.31
C GLU A 93 -19.28 14.18 6.44
N THR A 94 -19.72 13.98 7.69
CA THR A 94 -19.09 14.51 8.89
C THR A 94 -17.87 13.72 9.37
N THR A 95 -17.53 12.61 8.71
CA THR A 95 -16.40 11.78 9.14
C THR A 95 -15.09 12.56 9.17
N LYS A 96 -14.29 12.32 10.19
CA LYS A 96 -12.91 12.82 10.29
C LYS A 96 -11.87 11.81 9.79
N TYR A 97 -12.30 10.64 9.38
CA TYR A 97 -11.40 9.57 8.95
C TYR A 97 -10.50 9.98 7.77
N PHE A 98 -11.01 10.85 6.89
CA PHE A 98 -10.26 11.33 5.72
C PHE A 98 -9.33 12.53 6.05
N ALA A 99 -9.38 13.08 7.25
CA ALA A 99 -8.50 14.19 7.63
C ALA A 99 -7.02 13.76 7.58
N PRO A 100 -6.10 14.64 7.20
CA PRO A 100 -6.28 16.09 6.94
C PRO A 100 -6.80 16.42 5.52
N SER A 101 -7.01 15.44 4.63
CA SER A 101 -7.58 15.68 3.31
C SER A 101 -8.98 16.31 3.40
N THR A 102 -9.25 17.27 2.54
CA THR A 102 -10.56 17.92 2.40
C THR A 102 -11.44 17.25 1.34
N LYS A 103 -10.93 16.23 0.67
CA LYS A 103 -11.65 15.51 -0.38
C LYS A 103 -12.71 14.59 0.19
N ASP A 104 -13.72 14.30 -0.62
CA ASP A 104 -14.83 13.44 -0.23
C ASP A 104 -14.61 11.98 -0.56
N PHE A 105 -13.37 11.61 -0.88
CA PHE A 105 -12.97 10.23 -1.14
C PHE A 105 -11.62 9.91 -0.51
N MET A 106 -11.35 8.63 -0.32
CA MET A 106 -10.05 8.07 0.02
C MET A 106 -9.93 6.70 -0.64
N ILE A 107 -8.78 6.44 -1.26
CA ILE A 107 -8.48 5.14 -1.86
C ILE A 107 -7.58 4.36 -0.92
N ASN A 108 -7.94 3.09 -0.69
CA ASN A 108 -7.08 2.12 -0.03
C ASN A 108 -6.34 1.33 -1.11
N TYR A 109 -5.01 1.27 -1.00
CA TYR A 109 -4.16 0.45 -1.87
C TYR A 109 -3.59 -0.74 -1.09
N ARG A 110 -3.70 -1.92 -1.68
CA ARG A 110 -3.05 -3.14 -1.17
C ARG A 110 -1.57 -3.10 -1.46
N VAL A 111 -0.75 -3.48 -0.49
CA VAL A 111 0.72 -3.52 -0.59
C VAL A 111 1.25 -4.83 -0.01
N GLU A 112 2.47 -5.23 -0.39
CA GLU A 112 3.06 -6.49 0.09
C GLU A 112 3.84 -6.34 1.39
N ASN A 113 4.57 -5.23 1.57
CA ASN A 113 5.42 -4.98 2.71
C ASN A 113 5.30 -3.52 3.14
N ILE A 114 4.33 -3.28 4.02
CA ILE A 114 4.00 -1.92 4.46
C ILE A 114 5.14 -1.25 5.22
N ALA A 115 5.91 -2.01 6.00
CA ALA A 115 7.00 -1.46 6.80
C ALA A 115 8.15 -0.97 5.91
N ALA A 116 8.57 -1.78 4.94
CA ALA A 116 9.60 -1.39 3.98
C ALA A 116 9.12 -0.24 3.09
N LEU A 117 7.87 -0.30 2.62
CA LEU A 117 7.28 0.78 1.80
C LEU A 117 7.24 2.10 2.56
N VAL A 118 6.80 2.11 3.83
CA VAL A 118 6.73 3.33 4.65
C VAL A 118 8.12 3.91 4.90
N ALA A 119 9.13 3.04 5.16
CA ALA A 119 10.51 3.50 5.32
C ALA A 119 11.03 4.19 4.04
N ASP A 120 10.78 3.59 2.87
CA ASP A 120 11.16 4.12 1.57
C ASP A 120 10.42 5.44 1.26
N LEU A 121 9.10 5.51 1.49
CA LEU A 121 8.30 6.72 1.29
C LEU A 121 8.78 7.88 2.15
N LYS A 122 9.15 7.63 3.42
CA LYS A 122 9.72 8.66 4.31
C LYS A 122 11.05 9.18 3.78
N LEU A 123 11.92 8.31 3.26
CA LEU A 123 13.19 8.73 2.63
C LEU A 123 12.96 9.57 1.38
N GLN A 124 11.86 9.35 0.66
CA GLN A 124 11.46 10.13 -0.50
C GLN A 124 10.71 11.43 -0.14
N GLY A 125 10.52 11.73 1.14
CA GLY A 125 9.84 12.95 1.60
C GLY A 125 8.31 12.88 1.54
N VAL A 126 7.72 11.70 1.36
CA VAL A 126 6.26 11.53 1.38
C VAL A 126 5.74 11.70 2.81
N THR A 127 4.68 12.48 2.97
CA THR A 127 4.03 12.67 4.27
C THR A 127 3.29 11.41 4.70
N VAL A 128 3.74 10.80 5.80
CA VAL A 128 3.05 9.71 6.50
C VAL A 128 2.30 10.33 7.68
N THR A 129 0.98 10.17 7.74
CA THR A 129 0.12 10.92 8.68
C THR A 129 -0.05 10.24 10.04
N ASP A 130 0.25 8.95 10.11
CA ASP A 130 0.10 8.15 11.34
C ASP A 130 1.12 6.99 11.42
N SER A 131 1.04 6.19 12.46
CA SER A 131 1.84 4.98 12.62
C SER A 131 1.14 3.78 11.96
N ILE A 132 1.94 2.72 11.67
CA ILE A 132 1.37 1.45 11.19
C ILE A 132 0.53 0.84 12.31
N GLU A 133 -0.75 0.66 12.05
CA GLU A 133 -1.68 -0.08 12.91
C GLU A 133 -1.76 -1.53 12.44
N THR A 134 -1.84 -2.47 13.40
CA THR A 134 -1.88 -3.91 13.12
C THR A 134 -3.15 -4.52 13.68
N TYR A 135 -3.89 -5.21 12.81
CA TYR A 135 -5.07 -5.99 13.12
C TYR A 135 -4.90 -7.43 12.60
N ASP A 136 -5.76 -8.34 13.01
CA ASP A 136 -5.71 -9.74 12.53
C ASP A 136 -5.81 -9.84 11.01
N TYR A 137 -6.62 -8.97 10.39
CA TYR A 137 -6.86 -8.94 8.93
C TYR A 137 -5.88 -8.06 8.15
N GLY A 138 -4.83 -7.53 8.78
CA GLY A 138 -3.78 -6.80 8.07
C GLY A 138 -3.23 -5.60 8.83
N LYS A 139 -2.32 -4.89 8.16
CA LYS A 139 -1.68 -3.68 8.68
C LYS A 139 -2.07 -2.49 7.82
N PHE A 140 -2.22 -1.33 8.45
CA PHE A 140 -2.69 -0.10 7.82
C PHE A 140 -1.82 1.09 8.19
N VAL A 141 -1.69 2.04 7.27
CA VAL A 141 -1.05 3.34 7.51
C VAL A 141 -1.59 4.33 6.47
N HIS A 142 -1.58 5.60 6.79
CA HIS A 142 -2.02 6.62 5.87
C HIS A 142 -0.86 7.53 5.43
N ILE A 143 -0.96 7.98 4.19
CA ILE A 143 -0.05 8.93 3.56
C ILE A 143 -0.84 10.03 2.86
N LEU A 144 -0.15 11.11 2.49
CA LEU A 144 -0.70 12.12 1.58
C LEU A 144 0.02 12.04 0.24
N ASP A 145 -0.74 12.16 -0.85
CA ASP A 145 -0.17 12.38 -2.16
C ASP A 145 0.23 13.85 -2.38
N MET A 146 0.75 14.18 -3.55
CA MET A 146 1.22 15.53 -3.89
C MET A 146 0.10 16.59 -3.93
N GLU A 147 -1.16 16.18 -4.04
CA GLU A 147 -2.34 17.04 -4.03
C GLU A 147 -3.03 17.08 -2.64
N GLY A 148 -2.44 16.41 -1.63
CA GLY A 148 -2.99 16.32 -0.29
C GLY A 148 -4.18 15.36 -0.16
N ASN A 149 -4.39 14.46 -1.12
CA ASN A 149 -5.36 13.41 -0.94
C ASN A 149 -4.84 12.39 0.07
N LYS A 150 -5.67 12.01 1.05
CA LYS A 150 -5.32 10.93 1.97
C LYS A 150 -5.48 9.59 1.27
N ILE A 151 -4.45 8.77 1.39
CA ILE A 151 -4.37 7.41 0.87
C ILE A 151 -4.18 6.48 2.05
N GLU A 152 -4.94 5.39 2.09
CA GLU A 152 -4.70 4.30 3.02
C GLU A 152 -3.89 3.20 2.32
N LEU A 153 -2.80 2.76 2.94
CA LEU A 153 -2.03 1.59 2.53
C LEU A 153 -2.42 0.41 3.41
N TRP A 154 -2.69 -0.73 2.81
CA TRP A 154 -3.10 -1.95 3.49
C TRP A 154 -2.23 -3.14 3.06
N GLU A 155 -1.49 -3.72 4.02
CA GLU A 155 -0.86 -5.03 3.88
C GLU A 155 -1.84 -6.08 4.37
N PRO A 156 -2.58 -6.76 3.48
CA PRO A 156 -3.68 -7.63 3.88
C PRO A 156 -3.19 -8.97 4.43
N ASN A 157 -3.96 -9.51 5.38
CA ASN A 157 -4.00 -10.92 5.71
C ASN A 157 -5.31 -11.50 5.16
N ASP A 158 -5.33 -11.85 3.87
CA ASP A 158 -6.54 -12.28 3.16
C ASP A 158 -7.19 -13.52 3.79
N LYS A 159 -6.40 -14.43 4.35
CA LYS A 159 -6.92 -15.63 5.03
C LYS A 159 -7.72 -15.26 6.28
N GLU A 160 -7.19 -14.36 7.10
CA GLU A 160 -7.90 -13.89 8.29
C GLU A 160 -9.08 -12.97 7.94
N TYR A 161 -8.94 -12.16 6.89
CA TYR A 161 -10.04 -11.36 6.36
C TYR A 161 -11.23 -12.25 5.97
N GLU A 162 -10.97 -13.34 5.25
CA GLU A 162 -11.98 -14.34 4.88
C GLU A 162 -12.53 -15.08 6.11
N ARG A 163 -11.65 -15.57 7.00
CA ARG A 163 -12.04 -16.31 8.22
C ARG A 163 -12.94 -15.50 9.15
N LEU A 164 -12.68 -14.23 9.29
CA LEU A 164 -13.47 -13.31 10.12
C LEU A 164 -14.81 -12.92 9.48
N GLY A 165 -15.07 -13.38 8.25
CA GLY A 165 -16.31 -13.09 7.54
C GLY A 165 -16.44 -11.62 7.12
N LEU A 166 -15.33 -10.90 7.03
CA LEU A 166 -15.31 -9.49 6.65
C LEU A 166 -15.77 -9.27 5.21
N GLN A 167 -15.73 -10.33 4.40
CA GLN A 167 -16.31 -10.37 3.05
C GLN A 167 -17.82 -10.64 3.02
N MET A 168 -18.51 -10.73 4.18
CA MET A 168 -19.96 -10.90 4.22
C MET A 168 -20.65 -9.82 3.38
N GLY A 169 -21.43 -10.25 2.40
CA GLY A 169 -21.97 -9.39 1.34
C GLY A 169 -21.05 -9.27 0.12
N SER A 170 -20.09 -10.20 -0.04
CA SER A 170 -19.17 -10.18 -1.19
C SER A 170 -19.89 -10.35 -2.52
N GLN A 171 -19.47 -9.51 -3.48
CA GLN A 171 -19.86 -9.66 -4.88
C GLN A 171 -18.86 -10.62 -5.54
N THR A 172 -19.31 -11.83 -5.86
CA THR A 172 -18.51 -12.74 -6.69
C THR A 172 -18.81 -12.48 -8.15
N THR A 173 -17.81 -12.12 -8.93
CA THR A 173 -17.90 -12.24 -10.40
C THR A 173 -17.85 -13.71 -10.75
N LYS A 174 -18.95 -14.21 -11.34
CA LYS A 174 -18.99 -15.55 -11.96
C LYS A 174 -18.17 -15.55 -13.24
#